data_16a0aba93d8cd0b9171d18ab2eb37e4d
#
_entry.id   16a0aba93d8cd0b9171d18ab2eb37e4d
#
_cell.length_a   1.000
_cell.length_b   1.000
_cell.length_c   1.000
_cell.angle_alpha   90.00
_cell.angle_beta   90.00
_cell.angle_gamma   90.00
#
_symmetry.space_group_name_H-M   'P 1'
#
loop_
_entity.id
_entity.type
_entity.pdbx_description
1 polymer ?
#
loop_
_entity_poly.entity_id
_entity_poly.type
_entity_poly.pdbx_seq_one_letter_code
_entity_poly.pdbx_strand_id
1 'polypeptide(L)'
;ELKDNIKYIFKDDFYKNLMAVDINDSDYKIYGYISNNHFYKGSRNCQYLFVNGRYIFDEKIRNIIEKSISTLIPKGKFPSFVIFIEVNPSLIDINVHPNKRKIKFIFEDKLLNLLNNNITDIVLKNTTSDFISLKTELNDKILYINDNIKKLPEENDIVETIVYDEDYNDQNIINKFSYEDLFKVKN
;
A
#
# COMPACT_ATOMS: atom_id res chain seq x y z
N GLU A 1 2.03 -12.85 12.83
CA GLU A 1 1.40 -11.51 12.77
C GLU A 1 0.80 -11.22 11.39
N LEU A 2 -0.09 -10.19 11.29
CA LEU A 2 -0.77 -9.84 10.03
C LEU A 2 0.21 -9.61 8.85
N LYS A 3 1.33 -8.94 9.13
CA LYS A 3 2.36 -8.65 8.12
C LYS A 3 2.98 -9.93 7.55
N ASP A 4 3.20 -10.93 8.37
CA ASP A 4 3.78 -12.21 7.95
C ASP A 4 2.79 -13.00 7.09
N ASN A 5 1.50 -12.95 7.45
CA ASN A 5 0.45 -13.59 6.66
C ASN A 5 0.27 -12.91 5.29
N ILE A 6 0.41 -11.59 5.22
CA ILE A 6 0.43 -10.84 3.96
C ILE A 6 1.59 -11.30 3.06
N LYS A 7 2.77 -11.59 3.63
CA LYS A 7 3.91 -12.11 2.88
C LYS A 7 3.62 -13.46 2.21
N TYR A 8 2.84 -14.32 2.84
CA TYR A 8 2.44 -15.62 2.24
C TYR A 8 1.40 -15.47 1.12
N ILE A 9 0.55 -14.46 1.20
CA ILE A 9 -0.54 -14.23 0.24
C ILE A 9 -0.05 -13.43 -0.97
N PHE A 10 0.77 -12.42 -0.70
CA PHE A 10 1.35 -11.56 -1.71
C PHE A 10 2.84 -11.87 -1.85
N LYS A 11 3.37 -11.74 -3.07
CA LYS A 11 4.80 -11.98 -3.34
C LYS A 11 5.69 -11.02 -2.53
N ASP A 12 6.96 -11.36 -2.39
CA ASP A 12 7.96 -10.60 -1.63
C ASP A 12 8.05 -9.11 -2.02
N ASP A 13 7.79 -8.78 -3.29
CA ASP A 13 7.83 -7.40 -3.78
C ASP A 13 6.76 -6.51 -3.14
N PHE A 14 5.56 -7.03 -2.90
CA PHE A 14 4.53 -6.28 -2.17
C PHE A 14 4.95 -6.05 -0.71
N TYR A 15 5.46 -7.10 -0.07
CA TYR A 15 5.87 -7.05 1.33
C TYR A 15 6.96 -6.00 1.62
N LYS A 16 7.93 -5.86 0.72
CA LYS A 16 9.03 -4.88 0.86
C LYS A 16 8.56 -3.43 0.74
N ASN A 17 7.44 -3.22 0.08
CA ASN A 17 6.91 -1.90 -0.26
C ASN A 17 5.65 -1.52 0.52
N LEU A 18 5.47 -2.08 1.73
CA LEU A 18 4.31 -1.84 2.59
C LEU A 18 4.51 -0.65 3.52
N MET A 19 3.55 0.25 3.50
CA MET A 19 3.36 1.28 4.52
C MET A 19 2.27 0.83 5.48
N ALA A 20 2.55 0.83 6.78
CA ALA A 20 1.56 0.46 7.79
C ALA A 20 0.52 1.56 7.95
N VAL A 21 -0.73 1.15 8.08
CA VAL A 21 -1.87 2.00 8.45
C VAL A 21 -2.30 1.59 9.85
N ASP A 22 -2.38 2.54 10.77
CA ASP A 22 -2.90 2.35 12.14
C ASP A 22 -3.56 3.66 12.58
N ILE A 23 -4.89 3.69 12.52
CA ILE A 23 -5.71 4.88 12.80
C ILE A 23 -6.73 4.47 13.85
N ASN A 24 -6.69 5.14 14.99
CA ASN A 24 -7.61 4.90 16.09
C ASN A 24 -8.42 6.18 16.37
N ASP A 25 -9.74 6.04 16.33
CA ASP A 25 -10.72 7.07 16.67
C ASP A 25 -11.76 6.48 17.62
N SER A 26 -12.66 7.31 18.16
CA SER A 26 -13.73 6.85 19.06
C SER A 26 -14.68 5.82 18.44
N ASP A 27 -14.90 5.90 17.13
CA ASP A 27 -15.90 5.09 16.40
C ASP A 27 -15.26 4.05 15.50
N TYR A 28 -14.00 4.29 15.08
CA TYR A 28 -13.31 3.46 14.09
C TYR A 28 -11.90 3.11 14.54
N LYS A 29 -11.56 1.83 14.38
CA LYS A 29 -10.17 1.38 14.37
C LYS A 29 -9.84 0.87 12.98
N ILE A 30 -8.88 1.51 12.32
CA ILE A 30 -8.52 1.22 10.92
C ILE A 30 -7.05 0.82 10.90
N TYR A 31 -6.77 -0.38 10.41
CA TYR A 31 -5.41 -0.89 10.37
C TYR A 31 -5.16 -1.73 9.11
N GLY A 32 -3.91 -1.95 8.81
CA GLY A 32 -3.50 -2.76 7.66
C GLY A 32 -2.30 -2.18 6.95
N TYR A 33 -2.28 -2.32 5.64
CA TYR A 33 -1.14 -1.92 4.83
C TYR A 33 -1.58 -1.39 3.46
N ILE A 34 -0.83 -0.40 2.97
CA ILE A 34 -0.92 0.13 1.61
C ILE A 34 0.48 0.08 0.98
N SER A 35 0.58 -0.18 -0.32
CA SER A 35 1.84 -0.11 -1.05
C SER A 35 2.36 1.33 -1.15
N ASN A 36 3.68 1.50 -1.12
CA ASN A 36 4.32 2.78 -1.42
C ASN A 36 4.34 3.07 -2.93
N ASN A 37 5.02 4.14 -3.32
CA ASN A 37 5.15 4.57 -4.72
C ASN A 37 6.05 3.68 -5.59
N HIS A 38 6.78 2.72 -5.01
CA HIS A 38 7.62 1.76 -5.74
C HIS A 38 6.87 0.48 -6.14
N PHE A 39 5.65 0.28 -5.62
CA PHE A 39 4.84 -0.89 -5.94
C PHE A 39 3.41 -0.50 -6.32
N TYR A 40 3.05 -0.71 -7.59
CA TYR A 40 1.73 -0.43 -8.14
C TYR A 40 1.33 -1.51 -9.17
N LYS A 41 0.04 -1.61 -9.47
CA LYS A 41 -0.51 -2.59 -10.41
C LYS A 41 -1.27 -1.89 -11.55
N GLY A 42 -1.37 -2.58 -12.70
CA GLY A 42 -2.20 -2.14 -13.84
C GLY A 42 -3.69 -2.32 -13.60
N SER A 43 -4.08 -3.02 -12.53
CA SER A 43 -5.48 -3.30 -12.18
C SER A 43 -5.70 -3.19 -10.68
N ARG A 44 -6.98 -3.15 -10.25
CA ARG A 44 -7.39 -3.04 -8.85
C ARG A 44 -7.51 -4.40 -8.13
N ASN A 45 -6.91 -5.44 -8.67
CA ASN A 45 -7.07 -6.82 -8.16
C ASN A 45 -6.43 -7.07 -6.79
N CYS A 46 -5.50 -6.20 -6.37
CA CYS A 46 -4.81 -6.28 -5.09
C CYS A 46 -5.32 -5.23 -4.09
N GLN A 47 -6.61 -4.91 -4.10
CA GLN A 47 -7.23 -3.94 -3.20
C GLN A 47 -8.28 -4.65 -2.35
N TYR A 48 -7.94 -4.89 -1.08
CA TYR A 48 -8.78 -5.63 -0.15
C TYR A 48 -9.22 -4.73 1.00
N LEU A 49 -10.54 -4.68 1.22
CA LEU A 49 -11.16 -3.91 2.30
C LEU A 49 -12.05 -4.84 3.12
N PHE A 50 -11.83 -4.85 4.43
CA PHE A 50 -12.61 -5.64 5.39
C PHE A 50 -13.23 -4.74 6.43
N VAL A 51 -14.50 -4.96 6.73
CA VAL A 51 -15.23 -4.31 7.82
C VAL A 51 -15.75 -5.37 8.77
N ASN A 52 -15.35 -5.29 10.04
CA ASN A 52 -15.69 -6.29 11.07
C ASN A 52 -15.50 -7.74 10.56
N GLY A 53 -14.37 -7.99 9.90
CA GLY A 53 -14.01 -9.30 9.36
C GLY A 53 -14.67 -9.68 8.04
N ARG A 54 -15.54 -8.84 7.45
CA ARG A 54 -16.19 -9.12 6.18
C ARG A 54 -15.54 -8.38 5.03
N TYR A 55 -15.24 -9.07 3.95
CA TYR A 55 -14.80 -8.43 2.71
C TYR A 55 -15.92 -7.56 2.14
N ILE A 56 -15.62 -6.30 1.88
CA ILE A 56 -16.55 -5.35 1.27
C ILE A 56 -15.95 -4.69 0.02
N PHE A 57 -16.84 -4.15 -0.78
CA PHE A 57 -16.50 -3.34 -1.94
C PHE A 57 -17.12 -1.95 -1.75
N ASP A 58 -16.28 -0.95 -1.52
CA ASP A 58 -16.70 0.44 -1.37
C ASP A 58 -15.84 1.36 -2.25
N GLU A 59 -16.49 1.97 -3.25
CA GLU A 59 -15.80 2.84 -4.20
C GLU A 59 -15.30 4.15 -3.58
N LYS A 60 -16.01 4.69 -2.59
CA LYS A 60 -15.62 5.95 -1.95
C LYS A 60 -14.33 5.77 -1.15
N ILE A 61 -14.27 4.73 -0.33
CA ILE A 61 -13.08 4.37 0.45
C ILE A 61 -11.91 4.08 -0.50
N ARG A 62 -12.13 3.27 -1.53
CA ARG A 62 -11.12 2.96 -2.53
C ARG A 62 -10.57 4.22 -3.19
N ASN A 63 -11.44 5.11 -3.66
CA ASN A 63 -11.04 6.33 -4.35
C ASN A 63 -10.22 7.27 -3.46
N ILE A 64 -10.52 7.33 -2.16
CA ILE A 64 -9.74 8.11 -1.20
C ILE A 64 -8.33 7.54 -1.08
N ILE A 65 -8.19 6.22 -0.90
CA ILE A 65 -6.89 5.56 -0.80
C ILE A 65 -6.08 5.76 -2.10
N GLU A 66 -6.69 5.56 -3.25
CA GLU A 66 -6.04 5.76 -4.55
C GLU A 66 -5.60 7.22 -4.73
N LYS A 67 -6.45 8.17 -4.37
CA LYS A 67 -6.16 9.61 -4.50
C LYS A 67 -4.95 10.02 -3.65
N SER A 68 -4.80 9.48 -2.46
CA SER A 68 -3.71 9.84 -1.54
C SER A 68 -2.32 9.56 -2.11
N ILE A 69 -2.18 8.60 -3.04
CA ILE A 69 -0.90 8.23 -3.66
C ILE A 69 -0.84 8.49 -5.16
N SER A 70 -1.92 8.94 -5.77
CA SER A 70 -2.07 9.06 -7.24
C SER A 70 -1.04 9.95 -7.91
N THR A 71 -0.47 10.93 -7.21
CA THR A 71 0.58 11.84 -7.73
C THR A 71 1.97 11.22 -7.70
N LEU A 72 2.15 10.11 -7.01
CA LEU A 72 3.44 9.44 -6.78
C LEU A 72 3.61 8.17 -7.60
N ILE A 73 2.55 7.72 -8.27
CA ILE A 73 2.57 6.52 -9.13
C ILE A 73 2.20 6.90 -10.57
N PRO A 74 2.63 6.14 -11.59
CA PRO A 74 2.32 6.43 -12.98
C PRO A 74 0.80 6.49 -13.26
N LYS A 75 0.41 7.33 -14.21
CA LYS A 75 -0.99 7.48 -14.61
C LYS A 75 -1.57 6.13 -15.09
N GLY A 76 -2.76 5.78 -14.60
CA GLY A 76 -3.43 4.51 -14.93
C GLY A 76 -2.94 3.31 -14.14
N LYS A 77 -2.07 3.52 -13.16
CA LYS A 77 -1.67 2.48 -12.19
C LYS A 77 -2.40 2.70 -10.86
N PHE A 78 -2.45 1.63 -10.05
CA PHE A 78 -3.23 1.58 -8.82
C PHE A 78 -2.38 1.05 -7.67
N PRO A 79 -2.52 1.62 -6.46
CA PRO A 79 -1.90 1.06 -5.27
C PRO A 79 -2.53 -0.29 -4.93
N SER A 80 -1.76 -1.13 -4.25
CA SER A 80 -2.27 -2.34 -3.61
C SER A 80 -2.47 -2.08 -2.13
N PHE A 81 -3.54 -2.61 -1.54
CA PHE A 81 -3.77 -2.45 -0.10
C PHE A 81 -4.58 -3.58 0.49
N VAL A 82 -4.39 -3.78 1.80
CA VAL A 82 -5.21 -4.62 2.66
C VAL A 82 -5.57 -3.79 3.89
N ILE A 83 -6.80 -3.31 3.97
CA ILE A 83 -7.29 -2.44 5.04
C ILE A 83 -8.42 -3.12 5.79
N PHE A 84 -8.33 -3.08 7.11
CA PHE A 84 -9.33 -3.56 8.05
C PHE A 84 -9.94 -2.36 8.78
N ILE A 85 -11.24 -2.35 8.88
CA ILE A 85 -12.01 -1.36 9.64
C ILE A 85 -12.82 -2.11 10.69
N GLU A 86 -12.54 -1.86 11.95
CA GLU A 86 -13.36 -2.28 13.08
C GLU A 86 -14.23 -1.10 13.50
N VAL A 87 -15.52 -1.36 13.63
CA VAL A 87 -16.53 -0.36 13.97
C VAL A 87 -17.64 -0.99 14.80
N ASN A 88 -18.25 -0.24 15.70
CA ASN A 88 -19.40 -0.76 16.44
C ASN A 88 -20.51 -1.18 15.47
N PRO A 89 -21.03 -2.42 15.55
CA PRO A 89 -22.09 -2.92 14.67
C PRO A 89 -23.34 -2.02 14.60
N SER A 90 -23.61 -1.25 15.66
CA SER A 90 -24.74 -0.29 15.68
C SER A 90 -24.54 0.91 14.75
N LEU A 91 -23.30 1.16 14.29
CA LEU A 91 -22.94 2.28 13.41
C LEU A 91 -22.90 1.88 11.92
N ILE A 92 -23.25 0.64 11.60
CA ILE A 92 -23.27 0.13 10.22
C ILE A 92 -24.60 -0.58 9.92
N ASP A 93 -25.06 -0.45 8.66
CA ASP A 93 -26.12 -1.27 8.12
C ASP A 93 -25.56 -2.18 7.01
N ILE A 94 -25.66 -3.50 7.23
CA ILE A 94 -25.14 -4.54 6.32
C ILE A 94 -26.23 -4.99 5.34
N ASN A 95 -27.49 -4.69 5.60
CA ASN A 95 -28.62 -5.20 4.82
C ASN A 95 -28.94 -4.37 3.56
N VAL A 96 -27.96 -3.67 3.02
CA VAL A 96 -28.13 -2.71 1.91
C VAL A 96 -28.12 -3.39 0.53
N HIS A 97 -27.62 -4.64 0.42
CA HIS A 97 -27.52 -5.34 -0.89
C HIS A 97 -27.61 -6.86 -0.72
N PRO A 98 -28.26 -7.59 -1.67
CA PRO A 98 -28.39 -9.06 -1.61
C PRO A 98 -27.06 -9.80 -1.41
N ASN A 99 -25.98 -9.33 -2.01
CA ASN A 99 -24.65 -9.93 -1.92
C ASN A 99 -23.88 -9.53 -0.66
N LYS A 100 -24.44 -8.70 0.24
CA LYS A 100 -23.83 -8.26 1.51
C LYS A 100 -22.39 -7.73 1.38
N ARG A 101 -21.97 -7.32 0.19
CA ARG A 101 -20.64 -6.73 -0.08
C ARG A 101 -20.63 -5.20 0.02
N LYS A 102 -21.79 -4.59 0.25
CA LYS A 102 -21.94 -3.14 0.49
C LYS A 102 -22.40 -2.93 1.92
N ILE A 103 -21.80 -1.98 2.59
CA ILE A 103 -22.14 -1.56 3.95
C ILE A 103 -22.47 -0.08 3.90
N LYS A 104 -23.47 0.34 4.66
CA LYS A 104 -23.76 1.76 4.89
C LYS A 104 -23.27 2.13 6.27
N PHE A 105 -22.39 3.11 6.33
CA PHE A 105 -21.90 3.68 7.58
C PHE A 105 -22.81 4.84 8.01
N ILE A 106 -23.14 4.90 9.29
CA ILE A 106 -23.94 6.03 9.85
C ILE A 106 -23.12 7.32 9.80
N PHE A 107 -21.84 7.25 10.16
CA PHE A 107 -20.92 8.38 10.11
C PHE A 107 -19.93 8.26 8.96
N GLU A 108 -20.43 8.05 7.73
CA GLU A 108 -19.59 7.84 6.54
C GLU A 108 -18.60 8.97 6.32
N ASP A 109 -19.05 10.22 6.41
CA ASP A 109 -18.17 11.40 6.17
C ASP A 109 -17.02 11.45 7.18
N LYS A 110 -17.26 11.08 8.44
CA LYS A 110 -16.19 10.98 9.45
C LYS A 110 -15.16 9.93 9.05
N LEU A 111 -15.61 8.74 8.65
CA LEU A 111 -14.72 7.67 8.17
C LEU A 111 -13.89 8.11 6.97
N LEU A 112 -14.52 8.73 5.97
CA LEU A 112 -13.85 9.18 4.76
C LEU A 112 -12.81 10.28 5.06
N ASN A 113 -13.11 11.21 5.96
CA ASN A 113 -12.18 12.24 6.41
C ASN A 113 -10.98 11.64 7.18
N LEU A 114 -11.23 10.69 8.09
CA LEU A 114 -10.18 9.98 8.81
C LEU A 114 -9.23 9.28 7.84
N LEU A 115 -9.76 8.54 6.88
CA LEU A 115 -8.96 7.86 5.86
C LEU A 115 -8.15 8.85 5.02
N ASN A 116 -8.80 9.90 4.49
CA ASN A 116 -8.14 10.87 3.63
C ASN A 116 -6.95 11.55 4.33
N ASN A 117 -7.15 12.04 5.55
CA ASN A 117 -6.11 12.78 6.26
C ASN A 117 -4.95 11.86 6.66
N ASN A 118 -5.25 10.74 7.30
CA ASN A 118 -4.22 9.87 7.84
C ASN A 118 -3.45 9.13 6.76
N ILE A 119 -4.11 8.63 5.70
CA ILE A 119 -3.41 7.94 4.60
C ILE A 119 -2.53 8.93 3.84
N THR A 120 -3.00 10.15 3.60
CA THR A 120 -2.18 11.19 2.98
C THR A 120 -0.93 11.48 3.81
N ASP A 121 -1.07 11.61 5.13
CA ASP A 121 0.07 11.84 6.03
C ASP A 121 1.06 10.66 6.04
N ILE A 122 0.56 9.42 6.03
CA ILE A 122 1.38 8.20 5.94
C ILE A 122 2.19 8.20 4.64
N VAL A 123 1.54 8.48 3.52
CA VAL A 123 2.18 8.54 2.20
C VAL A 123 3.25 9.64 2.14
N LEU A 124 2.95 10.84 2.62
CA LEU A 124 3.88 11.96 2.64
C LEU A 124 5.11 11.67 3.51
N LYS A 125 4.91 11.11 4.71
CA LYS A 125 6.01 10.75 5.62
C LYS A 125 6.95 9.71 5.00
N ASN A 126 6.40 8.69 4.36
CA ASN A 126 7.20 7.67 3.68
C ASN A 126 8.00 8.25 2.52
N THR A 127 7.34 9.07 1.68
CA THR A 127 8.01 9.72 0.54
C THR A 127 9.14 10.64 1.00
N THR A 128 8.93 11.42 2.07
CA THR A 128 9.98 12.30 2.62
C THR A 128 11.16 11.48 3.17
N SER A 129 10.89 10.36 3.84
CA SER A 129 11.93 9.45 4.33
C SER A 129 12.77 8.87 3.19
N ASP A 130 12.12 8.45 2.09
CA ASP A 130 12.80 7.96 0.89
C ASP A 130 13.69 9.04 0.27
N PHE A 131 13.23 10.28 0.18
CA PHE A 131 14.04 11.41 -0.33
C PHE A 131 15.26 11.69 0.55
N ILE A 132 15.09 11.63 1.87
CA ILE A 132 16.20 11.86 2.81
C ILE A 132 17.24 10.75 2.67
N SER A 133 16.84 9.48 2.61
CA SER A 133 17.76 8.35 2.44
C SER A 133 18.50 8.41 1.11
N LEU A 134 17.81 8.69 0.01
CA LEU A 134 18.44 8.88 -1.30
C LEU A 134 19.45 10.04 -1.31
N LYS A 135 19.12 11.15 -0.66
CA LYS A 135 20.04 12.29 -0.55
C LYS A 135 21.29 11.93 0.24
N THR A 136 21.13 11.15 1.30
CA THR A 136 22.26 10.67 2.11
C THR A 136 23.14 9.73 1.29
N GLU A 137 22.57 8.73 0.61
CA GLU A 137 23.29 7.81 -0.26
C GLU A 137 24.02 8.52 -1.42
N LEU A 138 23.39 9.53 -2.02
CA LEU A 138 24.01 10.34 -3.07
C LEU A 138 25.17 11.16 -2.52
N ASN A 139 25.04 11.77 -1.34
CA ASN A 139 26.14 12.50 -0.70
C ASN A 139 27.30 11.58 -0.36
N ASP A 140 27.04 10.39 0.16
CA ASP A 140 28.07 9.39 0.47
C ASP A 140 28.78 8.92 -0.79
N LYS A 141 28.04 8.70 -1.90
CA LYS A 141 28.64 8.37 -3.21
C LYS A 141 29.47 9.52 -3.78
N ILE A 142 29.00 10.77 -3.64
CA ILE A 142 29.74 11.96 -4.08
C ILE A 142 31.03 12.11 -3.27
N LEU A 143 31.01 11.90 -1.96
CA LEU A 143 32.19 11.92 -1.12
C LEU A 143 33.17 10.84 -1.53
N TYR A 144 32.68 9.60 -1.75
CA TYR A 144 33.49 8.48 -2.23
C TYR A 144 34.14 8.76 -3.60
N ILE A 145 33.38 9.35 -4.55
CA ILE A 145 33.89 9.74 -5.86
C ILE A 145 34.94 10.83 -5.73
N ASN A 146 34.71 11.87 -4.93
CA ASN A 146 35.67 12.97 -4.72
C ASN A 146 36.99 12.49 -4.07
N ASP A 147 36.90 11.53 -3.16
CA ASP A 147 38.09 10.93 -2.52
C ASP A 147 38.85 10.02 -3.51
N ASN A 148 38.19 9.43 -4.48
CA ASN A 148 38.80 8.54 -5.47
C ASN A 148 39.22 9.25 -6.76
N ILE A 149 38.61 10.38 -7.15
CA ILE A 149 39.06 11.22 -8.27
C ILE A 149 40.49 11.72 -8.05
N LYS A 150 40.91 11.86 -6.79
CA LYS A 150 42.35 12.17 -6.44
C LYS A 150 43.29 11.02 -6.71
N LYS A 151 42.83 9.84 -7.17
CA LYS A 151 43.64 8.60 -7.30
C LYS A 151 43.54 7.94 -8.69
N LEU A 152 42.92 8.56 -9.69
CA LEU A 152 42.76 7.91 -11.00
C LEU A 152 43.88 8.28 -11.99
N PRO A 153 44.49 7.27 -12.67
CA PRO A 153 45.02 7.41 -14.01
C PRO A 153 43.88 7.39 -15.04
N GLU A 154 44.07 8.10 -16.12
CA GLU A 154 43.09 8.31 -17.21
C GLU A 154 42.68 7.01 -17.94
N GLU A 155 41.47 7.00 -18.48
CA GLU A 155 40.87 6.21 -19.56
C GLU A 155 39.85 5.10 -19.23
N ASN A 156 38.68 5.32 -19.83
CA ASN A 156 37.65 4.43 -20.41
C ASN A 156 37.05 3.29 -19.58
N ASP A 157 35.71 3.37 -19.34
CA ASP A 157 34.76 2.36 -19.83
C ASP A 157 33.29 2.63 -19.43
N ILE A 158 32.46 2.67 -20.43
CA ILE A 158 31.11 2.14 -20.70
C ILE A 158 30.03 2.18 -19.60
N VAL A 159 28.97 2.95 -19.92
CA VAL A 159 27.67 2.95 -19.23
C VAL A 159 26.82 1.76 -19.69
N GLU A 160 26.48 0.85 -18.82
CA GLU A 160 25.44 -0.16 -19.07
C GLU A 160 24.03 0.35 -18.69
N THR A 161 23.15 0.22 -19.66
CA THR A 161 21.73 0.61 -19.57
C THR A 161 20.94 -0.48 -18.83
N ILE A 162 20.20 -0.10 -17.78
CA ILE A 162 19.29 -1.02 -17.08
C ILE A 162 17.97 -1.08 -17.86
N VAL A 163 17.64 -2.25 -18.38
CA VAL A 163 16.38 -2.58 -19.04
C VAL A 163 15.38 -3.06 -17.98
N TYR A 164 14.20 -2.46 -17.96
CA TYR A 164 13.08 -2.92 -17.12
C TYR A 164 12.23 -3.92 -17.90
N ASP A 165 12.08 -5.12 -17.36
CA ASP A 165 11.22 -6.17 -17.93
C ASP A 165 9.75 -5.85 -17.62
N GLU A 166 8.94 -5.63 -18.67
CA GLU A 166 7.48 -5.58 -18.63
C GLU A 166 6.95 -6.99 -18.87
N ASP A 167 6.08 -7.46 -18.00
CA ASP A 167 5.05 -8.50 -18.14
C ASP A 167 5.01 -9.50 -16.97
N TYR A 168 4.11 -9.22 -16.04
CA TYR A 168 3.61 -10.27 -15.15
C TYR A 168 2.07 -10.22 -15.08
N ASN A 169 1.47 -11.20 -15.74
CA ASN A 169 0.02 -11.38 -15.84
C ASN A 169 -0.49 -12.18 -14.62
N ASP A 170 -1.18 -11.53 -13.69
CA ASP A 170 -1.62 -12.12 -12.43
C ASP A 170 -3.16 -12.17 -12.36
N GLN A 171 -3.79 -12.91 -13.29
CA GLN A 171 -5.25 -13.07 -13.30
C GLN A 171 -5.81 -14.15 -12.34
N ASN A 172 -4.96 -14.91 -11.63
CA ASN A 172 -5.40 -16.12 -10.92
C ASN A 172 -5.50 -16.04 -9.39
N ILE A 173 -5.28 -14.88 -8.76
CA ILE A 173 -5.23 -14.78 -7.29
C ILE A 173 -6.57 -14.40 -6.64
N ILE A 174 -7.51 -13.85 -7.41
CA ILE A 174 -8.69 -13.13 -6.89
C ILE A 174 -9.71 -14.04 -6.17
N ASN A 175 -9.71 -15.34 -6.41
CA ASN A 175 -10.75 -16.26 -5.90
C ASN A 175 -10.27 -17.20 -4.78
N LYS A 176 -9.07 -17.03 -4.21
CA LYS A 176 -8.47 -18.07 -3.34
C LYS A 176 -8.36 -17.72 -1.87
N PHE A 177 -8.51 -16.46 -1.43
CA PHE A 177 -8.21 -16.10 -0.05
C PHE A 177 -9.39 -15.47 0.68
N SER A 178 -9.69 -15.99 1.86
CA SER A 178 -10.69 -15.47 2.79
C SER A 178 -10.02 -14.60 3.87
N TYR A 179 -10.83 -13.81 4.60
CA TYR A 179 -10.38 -13.10 5.81
C TYR A 179 -9.66 -14.04 6.78
N GLU A 180 -10.16 -15.28 6.93
CA GLU A 180 -9.60 -16.28 7.83
C GLU A 180 -8.17 -16.71 7.44
N ASP A 181 -7.81 -16.68 6.15
CA ASP A 181 -6.48 -17.04 5.68
C ASP A 181 -5.41 -16.02 6.12
N LEU A 182 -5.80 -14.75 6.34
CA LEU A 182 -4.93 -13.69 6.84
C LEU A 182 -4.57 -13.85 8.33
N PHE A 183 -5.36 -14.59 9.09
CA PHE A 183 -5.21 -14.74 10.54
C PHE A 183 -4.89 -16.18 11.00
N LYS A 184 -4.81 -17.14 10.10
CA LYS A 184 -4.36 -18.50 10.44
C LYS A 184 -2.89 -18.48 10.86
N VAL A 185 -2.66 -18.55 12.15
CA VAL A 185 -1.34 -18.88 12.69
C VAL A 185 -1.10 -20.36 12.40
N LYS A 186 -0.04 -20.70 11.70
CA LYS A 186 0.42 -22.09 11.65
C LYS A 186 0.96 -22.44 13.04
N ASN A 187 0.24 -23.33 13.74
CA ASN A 187 0.79 -24.08 14.87
C ASN A 187 1.86 -25.05 14.36
#